data_2957f4d73b3cb1c76084c5247ed9c6b5
#
_entry.id   2957f4d73b3cb1c76084c5247ed9c6b5
#
_cell.length_a   1.000
_cell.length_b   1.000
_cell.length_c   1.000
_cell.angle_alpha   90.00
_cell.angle_beta   90.00
_cell.angle_gamma   90.00
#
_symmetry.space_group_name_H-M   'P 1'
#
loop_
_entity.id
_entity.type
_entity.pdbx_description
1 polymer ?
#
loop_
_entity_poly.entity_id
_entity_poly.type
_entity_poly.pdbx_seq_one_letter_code
_entity_poly.pdbx_strand_id
1 'polypeptide(L)'
;MLKVTDVEYMGDYSLVCWFNNGEVKYVDLEPLLKYPMFEELKDKEQFKQFGLDGTLFWANGADIAPEYLLENGSEWPPVMAAEPAPTR
;
A
#
# COMPACT_ATOMS: atom_id res chain seq x y z
N MET A 1 -3.99 4.16 17.89
CA MET A 1 -2.80 4.10 17.01
C MET A 1 -3.17 3.58 15.63
N LEU A 2 -2.70 4.25 14.62
CA LEU A 2 -3.00 3.86 13.23
C LEU A 2 -2.32 2.54 12.89
N LYS A 3 -3.08 1.61 12.32
CA LYS A 3 -2.54 0.32 11.91
C LYS A 3 -3.13 -0.08 10.58
N VAL A 4 -2.34 -0.82 9.81
CA VAL A 4 -2.83 -1.47 8.59
C VAL A 4 -3.43 -2.81 9.02
N THR A 5 -4.65 -3.06 8.64
CA THR A 5 -5.36 -4.27 9.07
C THR A 5 -5.44 -5.32 7.96
N ASP A 6 -5.27 -4.94 6.72
CA ASP A 6 -5.28 -5.89 5.61
C ASP A 6 -4.60 -5.25 4.41
N VAL A 7 -4.07 -6.08 3.51
CA VAL A 7 -3.35 -5.62 2.33
C VAL A 7 -3.64 -6.55 1.17
N GLU A 8 -3.82 -5.98 -0.01
CA GLU A 8 -3.98 -6.77 -1.21
C GLU A 8 -2.98 -6.31 -2.26
N TYR A 9 -2.24 -7.25 -2.86
CA TYR A 9 -1.29 -6.92 -3.92
C TYR A 9 -2.05 -6.65 -5.21
N MET A 10 -1.73 -5.53 -5.85
CA MET A 10 -2.47 -5.09 -7.04
C MET A 10 -1.65 -5.15 -8.32
N GLY A 11 -0.44 -5.68 -8.26
CA GLY A 11 0.42 -5.75 -9.45
C GLY A 11 1.59 -4.79 -9.35
N ASP A 12 2.67 -5.10 -10.02
CA ASP A 12 3.90 -4.30 -10.01
C ASP A 12 4.31 -3.99 -8.57
N TYR A 13 4.34 -2.74 -8.17
CA TYR A 13 4.74 -2.34 -6.81
C TYR A 13 3.59 -1.65 -6.09
N SER A 14 2.36 -2.02 -6.42
CA SER A 14 1.17 -1.38 -5.89
C SER A 14 0.37 -2.30 -4.98
N LEU A 15 -0.18 -1.71 -3.94
CA LEU A 15 -0.96 -2.42 -2.93
C LEU A 15 -2.19 -1.62 -2.57
N VAL A 16 -3.23 -2.31 -2.12
CA VAL A 16 -4.35 -1.65 -1.46
C VAL A 16 -4.25 -1.99 0.01
N CYS A 17 -4.30 -0.98 0.85
CA CYS A 17 -4.16 -1.14 2.30
C CYS A 17 -5.43 -0.71 3.01
N TRP A 18 -5.91 -1.54 3.91
CA TRP A 18 -7.04 -1.21 4.79
C TRP A 18 -6.49 -0.82 6.14
N PHE A 19 -7.06 0.22 6.72
CA PHE A 19 -6.56 0.78 7.99
C PHE A 19 -7.60 0.63 9.09
N ASN A 20 -7.16 0.64 10.33
CA ASN A 20 -8.08 0.49 11.46
C ASN A 20 -8.97 1.70 11.70
N ASN A 21 -8.73 2.80 10.98
CA ASN A 21 -9.61 3.96 11.06
C ASN A 21 -10.70 3.94 9.98
N GLY A 22 -10.80 2.84 9.24
CA GLY A 22 -11.82 2.71 8.20
C GLY A 22 -11.40 3.18 6.82
N GLU A 23 -10.22 3.76 6.70
CA GLU A 23 -9.77 4.23 5.38
C GLU A 23 -9.17 3.10 4.59
N VAL A 24 -9.22 3.23 3.26
CA VAL A 24 -8.64 2.27 2.33
C VAL A 24 -7.86 3.06 1.30
N LYS A 25 -6.61 2.69 1.07
CA LYS A 25 -5.74 3.45 0.16
C LYS A 25 -5.04 2.55 -0.83
N TYR A 26 -4.95 3.03 -2.07
CA TYR A 26 -4.14 2.41 -3.10
C TYR A 26 -2.78 3.10 -3.08
N VAL A 27 -1.72 2.34 -2.90
CA VAL A 27 -0.39 2.90 -2.73
C VAL A 27 0.57 2.31 -3.74
N ASP A 28 1.29 3.16 -4.46
CA ASP A 28 2.36 2.73 -5.36
C ASP A 28 3.67 2.93 -4.61
N LEU A 29 4.38 1.86 -4.34
CA LEU A 29 5.61 1.91 -3.58
C LEU A 29 6.86 1.99 -4.45
N GLU A 30 6.69 2.09 -5.76
CA GLU A 30 7.84 2.18 -6.65
C GLU A 30 8.79 3.31 -6.29
N PRO A 31 8.31 4.50 -5.86
CA PRO A 31 9.24 5.57 -5.50
C PRO A 31 10.18 5.23 -4.36
N LEU A 32 9.86 4.24 -3.53
CA LEU A 32 10.71 3.85 -2.42
C LEU A 32 11.85 2.94 -2.85
N LEU A 33 11.78 2.36 -4.04
CA LEU A 33 12.75 1.33 -4.45
C LEU A 33 14.13 1.91 -4.73
N LYS A 34 14.25 3.23 -4.77
CA LYS A 34 15.54 3.88 -4.95
C LYS A 34 16.36 3.88 -3.66
N TYR A 35 15.74 3.59 -2.54
CA TYR A 35 16.45 3.58 -1.27
C TYR A 35 17.08 2.22 -1.01
N PRO A 36 18.29 2.18 -0.44
CA PRO A 36 19.00 0.91 -0.30
C PRO A 36 18.24 -0.18 0.43
N MET A 37 17.48 0.18 1.46
CA MET A 37 16.77 -0.85 2.23
C MET A 37 15.64 -1.49 1.47
N PHE A 38 15.21 -0.88 0.36
CA PHE A 38 14.15 -1.43 -0.45
C PHE A 38 14.65 -1.99 -1.77
N GLU A 39 15.96 -1.98 -1.99
CA GLU A 39 16.51 -2.37 -3.28
C GLU A 39 16.19 -3.80 -3.67
N GLU A 40 16.19 -4.72 -2.72
CA GLU A 40 15.87 -6.11 -3.02
C GLU A 40 14.44 -6.28 -3.48
N LEU A 41 13.60 -5.33 -3.16
CA LEU A 41 12.18 -5.41 -3.48
C LEU A 41 11.88 -4.99 -4.91
N LYS A 42 12.91 -4.57 -5.66
CA LYS A 42 12.78 -4.36 -7.09
C LYS A 42 12.44 -5.68 -7.77
N ASP A 43 12.86 -6.81 -7.18
CA ASP A 43 12.46 -8.12 -7.62
C ASP A 43 11.01 -8.31 -7.16
N LYS A 44 10.09 -8.35 -8.11
CA LYS A 44 8.67 -8.42 -7.80
C LYS A 44 8.29 -9.65 -7.00
N GLU A 45 9.03 -10.74 -7.17
CA GLU A 45 8.74 -11.93 -6.38
C GLU A 45 9.07 -11.70 -4.90
N GLN A 46 10.11 -10.93 -4.62
CA GLN A 46 10.43 -10.54 -3.25
C GLN A 46 9.42 -9.52 -2.74
N PHE A 47 9.02 -8.58 -3.58
CA PHE A 47 8.07 -7.55 -3.19
C PHE A 47 6.75 -8.17 -2.75
N LYS A 48 6.30 -9.20 -3.42
CA LYS A 48 5.01 -9.81 -3.11
C LYS A 48 5.03 -10.58 -1.79
N GLN A 49 6.21 -10.83 -1.23
CA GLN A 49 6.31 -11.63 0.00
C GLN A 49 6.36 -10.74 1.23
N PHE A 50 5.46 -9.78 1.31
CA PHE A 50 5.37 -8.91 2.46
C PHE A 50 4.65 -9.61 3.61
N GLY A 51 4.90 -9.14 4.82
CA GLY A 51 4.15 -9.56 5.99
C GLY A 51 3.32 -8.40 6.51
N LEU A 52 2.39 -8.70 7.38
CA LEU A 52 1.52 -7.70 7.95
C LEU A 52 1.44 -7.89 9.46
N ASP A 53 1.89 -6.86 10.20
CA ASP A 53 1.83 -6.90 11.65
C ASP A 53 1.63 -5.46 12.09
N GLY A 54 0.43 -4.95 11.89
CA GLY A 54 0.11 -3.54 12.15
C GLY A 54 0.67 -2.61 11.10
N THR A 55 1.64 -3.07 10.31
CA THR A 55 2.16 -2.36 9.17
C THR A 55 2.80 -3.37 8.23
N LEU A 56 3.26 -2.90 7.07
CA LEU A 56 3.92 -3.76 6.10
C LEU A 56 5.38 -3.95 6.45
N PHE A 57 5.87 -5.15 6.30
CA PHE A 57 7.30 -5.43 6.48
C PHE A 57 7.74 -6.56 5.55
N TRP A 58 9.05 -6.70 5.36
CA TRP A 58 9.63 -7.77 4.54
C TRP A 58 10.72 -8.47 5.33
N ALA A 59 11.05 -9.68 4.91
CA ALA A 59 12.00 -10.52 5.67
C ALA A 59 13.40 -9.90 5.76
N ASN A 60 13.75 -9.01 4.85
CA ASN A 60 15.07 -8.36 4.87
C ASN A 60 15.16 -7.23 5.90
N GLY A 61 14.11 -7.02 6.69
CA GLY A 61 14.10 -5.96 7.70
C GLY A 61 13.48 -4.66 7.25
N ALA A 62 13.11 -4.55 5.98
CA ALA A 62 12.45 -3.33 5.51
C ALA A 62 11.03 -3.28 6.04
N ASP A 63 10.58 -2.08 6.39
CA ASP A 63 9.19 -1.89 6.81
C ASP A 63 8.75 -0.48 6.43
N ILE A 64 7.46 -0.25 6.47
CA ILE A 64 6.88 1.04 6.09
C ILE A 64 5.84 1.41 7.12
N ALA A 65 5.95 2.61 7.68
CA ALA A 65 5.00 3.06 8.70
C ALA A 65 3.59 3.19 8.12
N PRO A 66 2.57 2.87 8.90
CA PRO A 66 1.19 3.03 8.41
C PRO A 66 0.89 4.46 7.98
N GLU A 67 1.48 5.45 8.67
CA GLU A 67 1.25 6.85 8.33
C GLU A 67 1.74 7.18 6.93
N TYR A 68 2.87 6.60 6.51
CA TYR A 68 3.37 6.82 5.16
C TYR A 68 2.37 6.28 4.14
N LEU A 69 1.85 5.08 4.39
CA LEU A 69 0.92 4.45 3.46
C LEU A 69 -0.38 5.24 3.38
N LEU A 70 -0.83 5.75 4.50
CA LEU A 70 -2.06 6.54 4.51
C LEU A 70 -1.89 7.86 3.77
N GLU A 71 -0.77 8.53 4.00
CA GLU A 71 -0.55 9.85 3.43
C GLU A 71 -0.19 9.82 1.95
N ASN A 72 0.47 8.77 1.50
CA ASN A 72 0.94 8.69 0.14
C ASN A 72 0.07 7.82 -0.77
N GLY A 73 -1.00 7.27 -0.22
CA GLY A 73 -1.93 6.50 -1.02
C GLY A 73 -3.05 7.37 -1.55
N SER A 74 -3.77 6.83 -2.52
CA SER A 74 -4.95 7.50 -3.05
C SER A 74 -6.19 6.73 -2.61
N GLU A 75 -7.30 7.40 -2.57
CA GLU A 75 -8.54 6.81 -2.09
C GLU A 75 -8.93 5.59 -2.91
N TRP A 76 -9.37 4.55 -2.24
CA TRP A 76 -9.76 3.31 -2.90
C TRP A 76 -11.10 2.81 -2.37
N PRO A 77 -12.03 2.43 -3.23
CA PRO A 77 -11.90 2.52 -4.69
C PRO A 77 -11.89 3.97 -5.14
N PRO A 78 -11.33 4.26 -6.31
CA PRO A 78 -11.22 5.66 -6.74
C PRO A 78 -12.59 6.27 -6.93
N VAL A 79 -12.68 7.55 -6.61
CA VAL A 79 -13.91 8.27 -6.84
C VAL A 79 -13.85 8.77 -8.27
N MET A 80 -14.83 8.34 -9.08
CA MET A 80 -14.82 8.75 -10.44
C MET A 80 -15.66 9.99 -10.54
N ALA A 81 -15.04 11.07 -10.65
CA ALA A 81 -15.75 12.33 -10.67
C ALA A 81 -16.82 12.36 -11.71
N ALA A 82 -16.59 11.68 -12.77
CA ALA A 82 -17.55 11.66 -13.79
C ALA A 82 -18.71 10.76 -13.59
N GLU A 83 -18.70 10.01 -12.60
CA GLU A 83 -19.64 9.08 -12.33
C GLU A 83 -20.68 9.70 -11.75
N PRO A 84 -21.59 9.90 -12.30
CA PRO A 84 -22.63 10.45 -11.61
C PRO A 84 -23.29 9.40 -11.05
N ALA A 85 -23.29 9.25 -10.69
CA ALA A 85 -23.90 8.52 -10.25
C ALA A 85 -24.83 8.09 -10.78
N PRO A 86 -25.14 7.78 -10.98
CA PRO A 86 -25.84 7.40 -11.54
C PRO A 86 -26.84 7.44 -11.37
N THR A 87 -27.10 7.51 -11.67
CA THR A 87 -27.75 7.60 -11.62
C THR A 87 -28.40 7.21 -11.63
N ARG A 88 -28.75 7.10 -11.54
CA ARG A 88 -29.20 6.65 -11.62
C ARG A 88 -29.96 6.69 -11.45
#